data_d79a266b415214bf7f2f23d752a9bcdf
#
_entry.id   d79a266b415214bf7f2f23d752a9bcdf
#
_cell.length_a   1.000
_cell.length_b   1.000
_cell.length_c   1.000
_cell.angle_alpha   90.00
_cell.angle_beta   90.00
_cell.angle_gamma   90.00
#
_symmetry.space_group_name_H-M   'P 1'
#
loop_
_entity.id
_entity.type
_entity.pdbx_description
1 polymer ?
#
loop_
_entity_poly.entity_id
_entity_poly.type
_entity_poly.pdbx_seq_one_letter_code
_entity_poly.pdbx_strand_id
1 'polypeptide(L)'
;AERKYAGGGILLDQGIHIVDLMQLFCDEFVEVKSFISNSYWKCDVEDNVYAIMRSKSGVVATLHSSATQWQHRFSLEIGLEEGFLELHGILTGTRSYGEEKLVIGKRNGLGSLTGSDREEITTYLIDHSWSDEINELAEVIVNGGSIQSGSVEDALNTMKLVYQIYWADSTWRDANNIVKLNGYER
;
A
#
# COMPACT_ATOMS: atom_id res chain seq x y z
N ALA A 1 -18.22 7.42 8.02
CA ALA A 1 -17.10 7.90 8.86
C ALA A 1 -17.14 9.42 8.91
N GLU A 2 -16.68 9.99 10.01
CA GLU A 2 -16.50 11.44 10.17
C GLU A 2 -15.02 11.73 10.30
N ARG A 3 -14.50 12.66 9.49
CA ARG A 3 -13.08 13.04 9.47
C ARG A 3 -12.55 13.44 10.86
N LYS A 4 -13.37 14.10 11.64
CA LYS A 4 -13.02 14.52 13.01
C LYS A 4 -12.52 13.36 13.88
N TYR A 5 -13.03 12.16 13.66
CA TYR A 5 -12.69 10.98 14.46
C TYR A 5 -11.77 10.02 13.71
N ALA A 6 -11.98 9.87 12.40
CA ALA A 6 -11.23 8.92 11.57
C ALA A 6 -9.94 9.49 10.97
N GLY A 7 -9.84 10.83 10.89
CA GLY A 7 -8.70 11.50 10.26
C GLY A 7 -8.75 11.51 8.72
N GLY A 8 -9.17 10.41 8.10
CA GLY A 8 -9.34 10.19 6.66
C GLY A 8 -10.31 9.05 6.39
N GLY A 9 -10.46 8.69 5.13
CA GLY A 9 -11.31 7.60 4.70
C GLY A 9 -10.53 6.35 4.34
N ILE A 10 -10.92 5.68 3.25
CA ILE A 10 -10.38 4.36 2.88
C ILE A 10 -8.88 4.35 2.60
N LEU A 11 -8.31 5.46 2.12
CA LEU A 11 -6.87 5.54 1.91
C LEU A 11 -6.10 5.48 3.22
N LEU A 12 -6.55 6.24 4.22
CA LEU A 12 -5.87 6.29 5.53
C LEU A 12 -6.17 5.05 6.38
N ASP A 13 -7.37 4.46 6.24
CA ASP A 13 -7.79 3.31 7.03
C ASP A 13 -7.18 1.98 6.51
N GLN A 14 -7.28 1.72 5.21
CA GLN A 14 -6.83 0.47 4.59
C GLN A 14 -5.73 0.68 3.55
N GLY A 15 -5.84 1.73 2.75
CA GLY A 15 -4.89 2.02 1.68
C GLY A 15 -3.48 2.30 2.16
N ILE A 16 -3.33 2.80 3.39
CA ILE A 16 -2.02 3.08 4.00
C ILE A 16 -1.12 1.84 4.04
N HIS A 17 -1.67 0.65 4.28
CA HIS A 17 -0.91 -0.60 4.28
C HIS A 17 -0.35 -0.94 2.91
N ILE A 18 -1.11 -0.61 1.83
CA ILE A 18 -0.64 -0.81 0.45
C ILE A 18 0.43 0.22 0.10
N VAL A 19 0.24 1.46 0.54
CA VAL A 19 1.23 2.53 0.36
C VAL A 19 2.56 2.16 1.01
N ASP A 20 2.52 1.58 2.20
CA ASP A 20 3.69 1.06 2.90
C ASP A 20 4.39 -0.07 2.12
N LEU A 21 3.63 -1.09 1.70
CA LEU A 21 4.15 -2.17 0.85
C LEU A 21 4.76 -1.65 -0.46
N MET A 22 4.14 -0.66 -1.10
CA MET A 22 4.68 -0.09 -2.33
C MET A 22 6.04 0.59 -2.10
N GLN A 23 6.24 1.22 -0.94
CA GLN A 23 7.53 1.82 -0.57
C GLN A 23 8.61 0.77 -0.26
N LEU A 24 8.22 -0.43 0.17
CA LEU A 24 9.16 -1.53 0.36
C LEU A 24 9.80 -1.98 -0.97
N PHE A 25 9.05 -1.93 -2.08
CA PHE A 25 9.49 -2.39 -3.40
C PHE A 25 9.98 -1.24 -4.30
N CYS A 26 9.62 -0.03 -3.98
CA CYS A 26 10.02 1.17 -4.72
C CYS A 26 10.82 2.08 -3.82
N ASP A 27 11.70 2.88 -4.41
CA ASP A 27 12.30 4.00 -3.69
C ASP A 27 11.29 5.17 -3.54
N GLU A 28 11.75 6.32 -3.04
CA GLU A 28 10.93 7.50 -2.80
C GLU A 28 10.11 7.91 -4.05
N PHE A 29 8.78 8.04 -3.88
CA PHE A 29 7.90 8.57 -4.92
C PHE A 29 8.02 10.09 -5.01
N VAL A 30 8.40 10.58 -6.18
CA VAL A 30 8.68 12.01 -6.43
C VAL A 30 7.63 12.70 -7.29
N GLU A 31 6.78 11.95 -7.99
CA GLU A 31 5.66 12.46 -8.76
C GLU A 31 4.41 11.67 -8.41
N VAL A 32 3.34 12.38 -8.06
CA VAL A 32 2.04 11.78 -7.69
C VAL A 32 0.93 12.50 -8.42
N LYS A 33 0.01 11.74 -9.01
CA LYS A 33 -1.26 12.20 -9.55
C LYS A 33 -2.38 11.35 -8.98
N SER A 34 -3.46 11.96 -8.55
CA SER A 34 -4.57 11.24 -7.93
C SER A 34 -5.92 11.77 -8.36
N PHE A 35 -6.94 10.92 -8.19
CA PHE A 35 -8.35 11.25 -8.25
C PHE A 35 -9.03 10.66 -7.03
N ILE A 36 -9.75 11.50 -6.27
CA ILE A 36 -10.33 11.16 -4.99
C ILE A 36 -11.82 11.47 -5.02
N SER A 37 -12.63 10.58 -4.48
CA SER A 37 -14.07 10.78 -4.41
C SER A 37 -14.68 10.25 -3.11
N ASN A 38 -15.87 10.77 -2.78
CA ASN A 38 -16.76 10.29 -1.73
C ASN A 38 -18.21 10.20 -2.24
N SER A 39 -18.37 9.81 -3.50
CA SER A 39 -19.63 9.92 -4.22
C SER A 39 -20.68 8.91 -3.79
N TYR A 40 -20.28 7.77 -3.25
CA TYR A 40 -21.19 6.69 -2.87
C TYR A 40 -21.71 6.83 -1.43
N TRP A 41 -20.81 6.80 -0.46
CA TRP A 41 -21.18 6.87 0.96
C TRP A 41 -21.53 8.29 1.42
N LYS A 42 -21.07 9.32 0.69
CA LYS A 42 -21.33 10.74 0.99
C LYS A 42 -20.94 11.14 2.42
N CYS A 43 -19.89 10.49 2.93
CA CYS A 43 -19.24 10.89 4.18
C CYS A 43 -18.39 12.16 3.95
N ASP A 44 -17.82 12.73 5.01
CA ASP A 44 -16.85 13.83 4.90
C ASP A 44 -15.39 13.36 4.66
N VAL A 45 -15.23 12.05 4.40
CA VAL A 45 -13.97 11.39 4.05
C VAL A 45 -14.13 10.65 2.72
N GLU A 46 -13.03 10.31 2.08
CA GLU A 46 -13.04 9.64 0.79
C GLU A 46 -13.49 8.16 0.89
N ASP A 47 -14.17 7.72 -0.16
CA ASP A 47 -14.59 6.32 -0.34
C ASP A 47 -13.85 5.62 -1.49
N ASN A 48 -13.16 6.39 -2.35
CA ASN A 48 -12.31 5.90 -3.42
C ASN A 48 -11.12 6.81 -3.65
N VAL A 49 -9.97 6.21 -3.87
CA VAL A 49 -8.72 6.88 -4.26
C VAL A 49 -8.06 6.10 -5.38
N TYR A 50 -7.73 6.80 -6.45
CA TYR A 50 -6.90 6.32 -7.55
C TYR A 50 -5.64 7.17 -7.61
N ALA A 51 -4.47 6.56 -7.62
CA ALA A 51 -3.21 7.28 -7.77
C ALA A 51 -2.29 6.60 -8.79
N ILE A 52 -1.53 7.42 -9.52
CA ILE A 52 -0.39 6.99 -10.34
C ILE A 52 0.83 7.75 -9.82
N MET A 53 1.88 7.02 -9.51
CA MET A 53 3.06 7.55 -8.85
C MET A 53 4.32 7.12 -9.59
N ARG A 54 5.33 7.99 -9.60
CA ARG A 54 6.64 7.69 -10.16
C ARG A 54 7.70 7.85 -9.08
N SER A 55 8.52 6.83 -8.93
CA SER A 55 9.63 6.84 -7.99
C SER A 55 10.84 7.59 -8.55
N LYS A 56 11.80 7.87 -7.70
CA LYS A 56 13.05 8.54 -8.05
C LYS A 56 13.88 7.75 -9.06
N SER A 57 13.84 6.42 -9.00
CA SER A 57 14.47 5.52 -9.98
C SER A 57 13.68 5.40 -11.30
N GLY A 58 12.47 5.97 -11.38
CA GLY A 58 11.63 5.95 -12.56
C GLY A 58 10.58 4.83 -12.60
N VAL A 59 10.48 4.01 -11.57
CA VAL A 59 9.42 3.00 -11.45
C VAL A 59 8.06 3.69 -11.37
N VAL A 60 7.09 3.23 -12.16
CA VAL A 60 5.71 3.73 -12.14
C VAL A 60 4.82 2.73 -11.44
N ALA A 61 4.07 3.21 -10.46
CA ALA A 61 3.14 2.41 -9.68
C ALA A 61 1.73 2.99 -9.73
N THR A 62 0.73 2.13 -9.61
CA THR A 62 -0.69 2.50 -9.54
C THR A 62 -1.30 2.01 -8.24
N LEU A 63 -2.14 2.83 -7.63
CA LEU A 63 -2.90 2.51 -6.43
C LEU A 63 -4.39 2.70 -6.68
N HIS A 64 -5.20 1.73 -6.25
CA HIS A 64 -6.64 1.88 -6.11
C HIS A 64 -7.07 1.40 -4.73
N SER A 65 -7.52 2.32 -3.89
CA SER A 65 -8.11 2.04 -2.58
C SER A 65 -9.59 2.40 -2.60
N SER A 66 -10.48 1.46 -2.26
CA SER A 66 -11.92 1.61 -2.44
C SER A 66 -12.74 0.96 -1.33
N ALA A 67 -13.69 1.72 -0.76
CA ALA A 67 -14.73 1.24 0.15
C ALA A 67 -16.05 0.90 -0.58
N THR A 68 -16.05 0.87 -1.92
CA THR A 68 -17.27 0.68 -2.74
C THR A 68 -17.24 -0.59 -3.59
N GLN A 69 -16.25 -1.44 -3.41
CA GLN A 69 -16.21 -2.73 -4.11
C GLN A 69 -17.21 -3.73 -3.50
N TRP A 70 -17.76 -4.59 -4.34
CA TRP A 70 -18.73 -5.61 -3.94
C TRP A 70 -18.19 -6.66 -2.97
N GLN A 71 -16.88 -6.89 -3.03
CA GLN A 71 -16.19 -7.85 -2.19
C GLN A 71 -14.88 -7.22 -1.69
N HIS A 72 -14.46 -7.61 -0.52
CA HIS A 72 -13.13 -7.28 -0.07
C HIS A 72 -12.11 -7.92 -1.01
N ARG A 73 -11.20 -7.11 -1.50
CA ARG A 73 -10.12 -7.54 -2.41
C ARG A 73 -8.82 -6.90 -1.99
N PHE A 74 -7.79 -7.70 -2.06
CA PHE A 74 -6.42 -7.24 -2.01
C PHE A 74 -5.65 -7.92 -3.12
N SER A 75 -4.91 -7.16 -3.90
CA SER A 75 -3.89 -7.66 -4.81
C SER A 75 -2.77 -6.64 -4.96
N LEU A 76 -1.55 -7.12 -5.00
CA LEU A 76 -0.36 -6.35 -5.33
C LEU A 76 0.43 -7.13 -6.36
N GLU A 77 0.65 -6.53 -7.53
CA GLU A 77 1.39 -7.11 -8.65
C GLU A 77 2.68 -6.33 -8.86
N ILE A 78 3.80 -7.00 -8.92
CA ILE A 78 5.13 -6.40 -9.02
C ILE A 78 5.90 -7.05 -10.16
N GLY A 79 6.13 -6.28 -11.24
CA GLY A 79 7.00 -6.69 -12.32
C GLY A 79 8.47 -6.47 -11.94
N LEU A 80 9.28 -7.50 -12.08
CA LEU A 80 10.71 -7.49 -11.81
C LEU A 80 11.49 -7.80 -13.11
N GLU A 81 12.81 -7.56 -13.11
CA GLU A 81 13.67 -7.85 -14.26
C GLU A 81 13.65 -9.36 -14.62
N GLU A 82 13.70 -10.22 -13.62
CA GLU A 82 13.80 -11.67 -13.77
C GLU A 82 12.49 -12.43 -13.51
N GLY A 83 11.36 -11.71 -13.37
CA GLY A 83 10.08 -12.34 -13.10
C GLY A 83 9.02 -11.39 -12.56
N PHE A 84 8.14 -11.92 -11.73
CA PHE A 84 7.09 -11.14 -11.06
C PHE A 84 6.76 -11.71 -9.68
N LEU A 85 6.16 -10.87 -8.85
CA LEU A 85 5.53 -11.25 -7.59
C LEU A 85 4.07 -10.82 -7.64
N GLU A 86 3.17 -11.66 -7.14
CA GLU A 86 1.78 -11.32 -6.90
C GLU A 86 1.39 -11.70 -5.48
N LEU A 87 0.76 -10.77 -4.78
CA LEU A 87 0.14 -10.99 -3.48
C LEU A 87 -1.37 -10.90 -3.65
N HIS A 88 -2.10 -11.92 -3.19
CA HIS A 88 -3.55 -11.97 -3.24
C HIS A 88 -4.13 -12.30 -1.88
N GLY A 89 -5.23 -11.64 -1.55
CA GLY A 89 -5.93 -11.84 -0.29
C GLY A 89 -5.15 -11.36 0.94
N ILE A 90 -5.79 -11.37 2.08
CA ILE A 90 -5.20 -11.09 3.39
C ILE A 90 -5.88 -12.00 4.39
N LEU A 91 -5.10 -12.69 5.21
CA LEU A 91 -5.63 -13.47 6.32
C LEU A 91 -6.27 -12.52 7.34
N THR A 92 -7.58 -12.63 7.46
CA THR A 92 -8.35 -11.91 8.47
C THR A 92 -9.20 -12.91 9.25
N GLY A 93 -9.60 -12.54 10.46
CA GLY A 93 -10.48 -13.38 11.28
C GLY A 93 -11.79 -13.75 10.59
N THR A 94 -12.30 -12.89 9.68
CA THR A 94 -13.53 -13.11 8.90
C THR A 94 -13.28 -13.83 7.58
N ARG A 95 -12.03 -13.97 7.14
CA ARG A 95 -11.62 -14.47 5.82
C ARG A 95 -12.30 -13.73 4.65
N SER A 96 -12.68 -12.49 4.85
CA SER A 96 -13.43 -11.71 3.86
C SER A 96 -12.60 -11.34 2.61
N TYR A 97 -11.27 -11.33 2.73
CA TYR A 97 -10.35 -11.09 1.61
C TYR A 97 -9.92 -12.37 0.86
N GLY A 98 -10.49 -13.53 1.21
CA GLY A 98 -10.13 -14.82 0.62
C GLY A 98 -8.86 -15.44 1.21
N GLU A 99 -8.22 -16.32 0.45
CA GLU A 99 -6.97 -16.95 0.85
C GLU A 99 -5.80 -16.02 0.58
N GLU A 100 -4.87 -15.95 1.53
CA GLU A 100 -3.63 -15.19 1.33
C GLU A 100 -2.63 -16.04 0.56
N LYS A 101 -2.19 -15.52 -0.58
CA LYS A 101 -1.28 -16.20 -1.50
C LYS A 101 -0.16 -15.29 -1.96
N LEU A 102 1.05 -15.86 -2.01
CA LEU A 102 2.18 -15.30 -2.72
C LEU A 102 2.44 -16.16 -3.95
N VAL A 103 2.47 -15.53 -5.12
CA VAL A 103 2.86 -16.16 -6.38
C VAL A 103 4.19 -15.54 -6.82
N ILE A 104 5.17 -16.38 -7.12
CA ILE A 104 6.47 -15.98 -7.65
C ILE A 104 6.64 -16.62 -9.00
N GLY A 105 6.67 -15.81 -10.06
CA GLY A 105 7.01 -16.25 -11.41
C GLY A 105 8.43 -15.88 -11.76
N LYS A 106 9.21 -16.84 -12.25
CA LYS A 106 10.59 -16.63 -12.70
C LYS A 106 10.69 -16.75 -14.21
N ARG A 107 11.46 -15.86 -14.84
CA ARG A 107 11.75 -15.91 -16.27
C ARG A 107 12.70 -17.06 -16.56
N ASN A 108 12.34 -17.95 -17.49
CA ASN A 108 13.23 -19.00 -18.01
C ASN A 108 13.93 -18.51 -19.26
N GLY A 109 15.10 -17.85 -19.10
CA GLY A 109 15.98 -17.46 -20.20
C GLY A 109 15.49 -16.31 -21.09
N LEU A 110 16.40 -15.81 -21.93
CA LEU A 110 16.11 -14.80 -22.96
C LEU A 110 15.24 -15.44 -24.06
N GLY A 111 13.96 -15.11 -24.11
CA GLY A 111 13.11 -15.42 -25.26
C GLY A 111 11.78 -16.13 -25.01
N SER A 112 11.43 -16.55 -23.78
CA SER A 112 10.08 -17.03 -23.51
C SER A 112 9.11 -15.84 -23.43
N LEU A 113 8.36 -15.63 -24.50
CA LEU A 113 7.27 -14.64 -24.54
C LEU A 113 5.93 -15.22 -24.04
N THR A 114 5.92 -16.48 -23.60
CA THR A 114 4.71 -17.20 -23.22
C THR A 114 4.80 -17.66 -21.76
N GLY A 115 4.36 -16.82 -20.83
CA GLY A 115 4.14 -17.19 -19.44
C GLY A 115 5.42 -17.56 -18.65
N SER A 116 5.29 -17.60 -17.34
CA SER A 116 6.30 -18.20 -16.47
C SER A 116 6.19 -19.72 -16.59
N ASP A 117 7.24 -20.39 -17.05
CA ASP A 117 7.25 -21.86 -17.07
C ASP A 117 7.29 -22.46 -15.66
N ARG A 118 7.47 -21.64 -14.63
CA ARG A 118 7.46 -22.03 -13.22
C ARG A 118 6.88 -20.91 -12.36
N GLU A 119 5.70 -21.15 -11.87
CA GLU A 119 5.10 -20.38 -10.78
C GLU A 119 5.27 -21.19 -9.48
N GLU A 120 5.76 -20.51 -8.46
CA GLU A 120 5.79 -21.00 -7.10
C GLU A 120 4.67 -20.31 -6.32
N ILE A 121 3.70 -21.09 -5.83
CA ILE A 121 2.55 -20.58 -5.12
C ILE A 121 2.65 -21.00 -3.66
N THR A 122 2.74 -20.03 -2.77
CA THR A 122 2.66 -20.23 -1.33
C THR A 122 1.32 -19.75 -0.83
N THR A 123 0.59 -20.60 -0.13
CA THR A 123 -0.68 -20.23 0.54
C THR A 123 -0.43 -20.17 2.04
N TYR A 124 -0.78 -19.04 2.65
CA TYR A 124 -0.67 -18.84 4.08
C TYR A 124 -1.98 -19.23 4.76
N LEU A 125 -1.91 -20.03 5.82
CA LEU A 125 -3.07 -20.55 6.54
C LEU A 125 -3.22 -19.95 7.94
N ILE A 126 -2.14 -19.41 8.47
CA ILE A 126 -2.04 -18.85 9.82
C ILE A 126 -1.38 -17.47 9.71
N ASP A 127 -1.98 -16.50 10.36
CA ASP A 127 -1.44 -15.17 10.50
C ASP A 127 -0.58 -15.08 11.77
N HIS A 128 0.71 -14.84 11.60
CA HIS A 128 1.67 -14.63 12.67
C HIS A 128 2.11 -13.17 12.84
N SER A 129 1.62 -12.26 11.97
CA SER A 129 2.11 -10.88 11.87
C SER A 129 2.12 -10.15 13.22
N TRP A 130 1.04 -10.25 13.98
CA TRP A 130 0.96 -9.61 15.30
C TRP A 130 1.97 -10.17 16.31
N SER A 131 2.17 -11.49 16.32
CA SER A 131 3.14 -12.12 17.22
C SER A 131 4.57 -11.77 16.83
N ASP A 132 4.85 -11.72 15.54
CA ASP A 132 6.18 -11.41 15.01
C ASP A 132 6.55 -9.95 15.31
N GLU A 133 5.64 -9.01 15.07
CA GLU A 133 5.81 -7.59 15.40
C GLU A 133 6.09 -7.37 16.91
N ILE A 134 5.28 -7.98 17.79
CA ILE A 134 5.46 -7.85 19.25
C ILE A 134 6.75 -8.51 19.71
N ASN A 135 7.13 -9.65 19.14
CA ASN A 135 8.38 -10.34 19.48
C ASN A 135 9.59 -9.51 19.04
N GLU A 136 9.59 -8.93 17.83
CA GLU A 136 10.66 -8.04 17.39
C GLU A 136 10.83 -6.84 18.33
N LEU A 137 9.71 -6.18 18.67
CA LEU A 137 9.74 -5.05 19.61
C LEU A 137 10.30 -5.46 20.98
N ALA A 138 9.84 -6.58 21.52
CA ALA A 138 10.30 -7.08 22.81
C ALA A 138 11.80 -7.42 22.79
N GLU A 139 12.28 -8.03 21.70
CA GLU A 139 13.69 -8.36 21.52
C GLU A 139 14.58 -7.12 21.46
N VAL A 140 14.15 -6.09 20.71
CA VAL A 140 14.88 -4.81 20.63
C VAL A 140 14.94 -4.12 22.00
N ILE A 141 13.85 -4.16 22.78
CA ILE A 141 13.83 -3.57 24.13
C ILE A 141 14.79 -4.30 25.08
N VAL A 142 14.83 -5.63 25.04
CA VAL A 142 15.63 -6.45 25.96
C VAL A 142 17.09 -6.51 25.58
N ASN A 143 17.39 -6.71 24.30
CA ASN A 143 18.73 -7.00 23.81
C ASN A 143 19.39 -5.79 23.13
N GLY A 144 18.66 -4.71 22.91
CA GLY A 144 19.10 -3.57 22.09
C GLY A 144 19.03 -3.90 20.60
N GLY A 145 19.19 -2.90 19.77
CA GLY A 145 19.13 -3.02 18.32
C GLY A 145 18.21 -2.00 17.69
N SER A 146 17.72 -2.29 16.49
CA SER A 146 16.77 -1.46 15.77
C SER A 146 15.63 -2.30 15.21
N ILE A 147 14.43 -1.75 15.18
CA ILE A 147 13.30 -2.31 14.44
C ILE A 147 13.66 -2.41 12.96
N GLN A 148 13.47 -3.57 12.38
CA GLN A 148 13.79 -3.83 10.96
C GLN A 148 12.57 -3.64 10.05
N SER A 149 11.36 -3.87 10.57
CA SER A 149 10.13 -3.75 9.82
C SER A 149 9.18 -2.76 10.50
N GLY A 150 8.71 -1.74 9.75
CA GLY A 150 7.76 -0.77 10.28
C GLY A 150 8.36 0.19 11.30
N SER A 151 9.55 0.72 11.04
CA SER A 151 10.17 1.73 11.89
C SER A 151 9.34 3.03 11.92
N VAL A 152 9.62 3.90 12.91
CA VAL A 152 8.99 5.24 12.97
C VAL A 152 9.28 6.06 11.72
N GLU A 153 10.43 5.87 11.09
CA GLU A 153 10.81 6.54 9.84
C GLU A 153 9.99 6.02 8.66
N ASP A 154 9.77 4.70 8.58
CA ASP A 154 8.89 4.09 7.57
C ASP A 154 7.47 4.60 7.73
N ALA A 155 6.93 4.58 8.94
CA ALA A 155 5.60 5.11 9.24
C ALA A 155 5.46 6.60 8.86
N LEU A 156 6.49 7.41 9.14
CA LEU A 156 6.49 8.83 8.75
C LEU A 156 6.51 8.99 7.23
N ASN A 157 7.31 8.20 6.51
CA ASN A 157 7.38 8.26 5.05
C ASN A 157 6.09 7.80 4.40
N THR A 158 5.47 6.75 4.94
CA THR A 158 4.15 6.28 4.52
C THR A 158 3.08 7.34 4.70
N MET A 159 3.03 8.01 5.87
CA MET A 159 2.10 9.12 6.11
C MET A 159 2.37 10.31 5.17
N LYS A 160 3.63 10.64 4.88
CA LYS A 160 3.96 11.70 3.91
C LYS A 160 3.41 11.36 2.52
N LEU A 161 3.56 10.11 2.05
CA LEU A 161 3.04 9.70 0.75
C LEU A 161 1.51 9.71 0.71
N VAL A 162 0.82 9.29 1.77
CA VAL A 162 -0.64 9.44 1.91
C VAL A 162 -1.06 10.90 1.74
N TYR A 163 -0.35 11.81 2.41
CA TYR A 163 -0.62 13.26 2.28
C TYR A 163 -0.32 13.79 0.88
N GLN A 164 0.72 13.32 0.20
CA GLN A 164 1.00 13.67 -1.19
C GLN A 164 -0.11 13.22 -2.13
N ILE A 165 -0.67 12.03 -1.90
CA ILE A 165 -1.81 11.52 -2.68
C ILE A 165 -3.02 12.43 -2.48
N TYR A 166 -3.35 12.82 -1.24
CA TYR A 166 -4.43 13.78 -0.99
C TYR A 166 -4.16 15.15 -1.62
N TRP A 167 -2.92 15.62 -1.58
CA TRP A 167 -2.52 16.91 -2.13
C TRP A 167 -2.59 16.95 -3.66
N ALA A 168 -2.32 15.84 -4.33
CA ALA A 168 -2.22 15.77 -5.79
C ALA A 168 -3.56 15.96 -6.50
N ASP A 169 -4.69 15.65 -5.86
CA ASP A 169 -6.02 15.98 -6.35
C ASP A 169 -6.40 17.42 -5.92
N SER A 170 -6.33 18.36 -6.87
CA SER A 170 -6.63 19.77 -6.59
C SER A 170 -8.08 19.98 -6.16
N THR A 171 -9.02 19.25 -6.70
CA THR A 171 -10.44 19.35 -6.35
C THR A 171 -10.68 18.89 -4.92
N TRP A 172 -10.12 17.73 -4.55
CA TRP A 172 -10.21 17.20 -3.19
C TRP A 172 -9.47 18.09 -2.18
N ARG A 173 -8.24 18.48 -2.52
CA ARG A 173 -7.41 19.35 -1.69
C ARG A 173 -8.12 20.65 -1.33
N ASP A 174 -8.66 21.35 -2.35
CA ASP A 174 -9.26 22.67 -2.16
C ASP A 174 -10.60 22.57 -1.41
N ALA A 175 -11.41 21.53 -1.70
CA ALA A 175 -12.66 21.28 -0.98
C ALA A 175 -12.45 20.90 0.51
N ASN A 176 -11.30 20.33 0.84
CA ASN A 176 -11.00 19.83 2.18
C ASN A 176 -9.93 20.62 2.93
N ASN A 177 -9.49 21.76 2.37
CA ASN A 177 -8.49 22.66 2.95
C ASN A 177 -7.19 21.90 3.33
N ILE A 178 -6.74 20.96 2.49
CA ILE A 178 -5.53 20.20 2.75
C ILE A 178 -4.32 21.12 2.57
N VAL A 179 -3.51 21.25 3.60
CA VAL A 179 -2.33 22.12 3.62
C VAL A 179 -1.13 21.36 3.06
N LYS A 180 -0.30 22.07 2.27
CA LYS A 180 0.96 21.48 1.79
C LYS A 180 1.88 21.22 2.98
N LEU A 181 2.44 20.02 3.04
CA LEU A 181 3.45 19.72 4.06
C LEU A 181 4.73 20.52 3.76
N ASN A 182 5.24 21.23 4.76
CA ASN A 182 6.50 21.96 4.66
C ASN A 182 7.66 20.98 4.37
N GLY A 183 8.51 21.32 3.41
CA GLY A 183 9.63 20.46 3.00
C GLY A 183 9.41 19.73 1.66
N TYR A 184 8.25 19.88 1.02
CA TYR A 184 7.97 19.39 -0.34
C TYR A 184 7.95 20.56 -1.35
N GLU A 185 8.97 21.37 -1.35
CA GLU A 185 9.24 22.33 -2.43
C GLU A 185 10.08 21.65 -3.50
N ARG A 186 9.41 20.96 -4.44
CA ARG A 186 9.97 20.71 -5.76
C ARG A 186 8.90 20.72 -6.82
#